data_5e7b842f089a1fe8395286d3c873196a
#
_entry.id   5e7b842f089a1fe8395286d3c873196a
#
_cell.length_a   1.000
_cell.length_b   1.000
_cell.length_c   1.000
_cell.angle_alpha   90.00
_cell.angle_beta   90.00
_cell.angle_gamma   90.00
#
_symmetry.space_group_name_H-M   'P 1'
#
loop_
_entity.id
_entity.type
_entity.pdbx_description
1 polymer ?
#
loop_
_entity_poly.entity_id
_entity_poly.type
_entity_poly.pdbx_seq_one_letter_code
_entity_poly.pdbx_strand_id
1 'polypeptide(L)'
;MSGYPEVITRLPEADIPFEGVKAWIMQADVRQLVFFEFEADAKVPEHSHSYPQWGMVIDGGMELTIHGKPRVCEKGDEYVIPAGTKHSVKFLRRTRVMDFFSEKNRYKPKNTR
;
A
#
# COMPACT_ATOMS: atom_id res chain seq x y z
N MET A 1 -14.13 -9.51 -5.51
CA MET A 1 -13.28 -9.89 -6.65
C MET A 1 -12.15 -8.89 -6.77
N SER A 2 -10.94 -9.42 -6.93
CA SER A 2 -9.77 -8.55 -7.10
C SER A 2 -9.73 -7.99 -8.52
N GLY A 3 -9.32 -6.73 -8.64
CA GLY A 3 -9.05 -6.11 -9.91
C GLY A 3 -7.68 -6.46 -10.48
N TYR A 4 -6.82 -7.14 -9.70
CA TYR A 4 -5.51 -7.54 -10.18
C TYR A 4 -5.58 -8.84 -10.98
N PRO A 5 -4.73 -8.98 -12.01
CA PRO A 5 -4.66 -10.23 -12.76
C PRO A 5 -4.03 -11.33 -11.92
N GLU A 6 -4.25 -12.57 -12.36
CA GLU A 6 -3.80 -13.75 -11.62
C GLU A 6 -2.30 -13.79 -11.39
N VAL A 7 -1.52 -13.24 -12.30
CA VAL A 7 -0.07 -13.16 -12.14
C VAL A 7 0.31 -12.39 -10.85
N ILE A 8 -0.53 -11.47 -10.42
CA ILE A 8 -0.33 -10.74 -9.16
C ILE A 8 -0.94 -11.50 -7.98
N THR A 9 -2.17 -11.97 -8.13
CA THR A 9 -2.88 -12.61 -7.00
C THR A 9 -2.34 -13.99 -6.64
N ARG A 10 -1.44 -14.54 -7.44
CA ARG A 10 -0.71 -15.76 -7.09
C ARG A 10 0.52 -15.50 -6.23
N LEU A 11 0.94 -14.25 -6.10
CA LEU A 11 2.01 -13.89 -5.17
C LEU A 11 1.56 -14.15 -3.74
N PRO A 12 2.51 -14.31 -2.79
CA PRO A 12 2.15 -14.45 -1.39
C PRO A 12 1.29 -13.29 -0.91
N GLU A 13 0.19 -13.61 -0.25
CA GLU A 13 -0.68 -12.58 0.30
C GLU A 13 -0.11 -12.06 1.61
N ALA A 14 -0.12 -10.75 1.78
CA ALA A 14 0.40 -10.10 2.99
C ALA A 14 -0.54 -10.30 4.18
N ASP A 15 0.04 -10.52 5.36
CA ASP A 15 -0.70 -10.58 6.60
C ASP A 15 -0.89 -9.15 7.13
N ILE A 16 -2.10 -8.62 6.95
CA ILE A 16 -2.43 -7.25 7.36
C ILE A 16 -3.52 -7.33 8.41
N PRO A 17 -3.30 -6.73 9.60
CA PRO A 17 -4.17 -6.95 10.75
C PRO A 17 -5.43 -6.07 10.80
N PHE A 18 -5.84 -5.47 9.71
CA PHE A 18 -7.08 -4.70 9.68
C PHE A 18 -7.90 -5.03 8.44
N GLU A 19 -9.20 -4.72 8.52
CA GLU A 19 -10.16 -5.09 7.49
C GLU A 19 -10.16 -4.13 6.32
N GLY A 20 -10.74 -4.57 5.21
CA GLY A 20 -10.92 -3.72 4.04
C GLY A 20 -9.71 -3.65 3.14
N VAL A 21 -8.69 -4.48 3.38
CA VAL A 21 -7.50 -4.47 2.56
C VAL A 21 -7.03 -5.90 2.24
N LYS A 22 -6.58 -6.08 1.01
CA LYS A 22 -5.83 -7.26 0.59
C LYS A 22 -4.58 -6.79 -0.12
N ALA A 23 -3.50 -7.53 0.04
CA ALA A 23 -2.25 -7.17 -0.60
C ALA A 23 -1.43 -8.41 -0.94
N TRP A 24 -0.61 -8.29 -1.96
CA TRP A 24 0.26 -9.37 -2.45
C TRP A 24 1.68 -8.85 -2.54
N ILE A 25 2.63 -9.69 -2.15
CA ILE A 25 4.03 -9.28 -1.96
C ILE A 25 4.91 -9.86 -3.06
N MET A 26 5.65 -8.97 -3.73
CA MET A 26 6.79 -9.38 -4.53
C MET A 26 8.03 -9.13 -3.67
N GLN A 27 8.63 -10.21 -3.18
CA GLN A 27 9.76 -10.13 -2.25
C GLN A 27 11.08 -10.06 -2.99
N ALA A 28 11.90 -9.07 -2.62
CA ALA A 28 13.28 -8.98 -3.05
C ALA A 28 14.20 -9.14 -1.84
N ASP A 29 15.51 -9.16 -2.06
CA ASP A 29 16.48 -9.41 -1.00
C ASP A 29 16.41 -8.37 0.12
N VAL A 30 16.24 -7.09 -0.25
CA VAL A 30 16.27 -5.99 0.73
C VAL A 30 15.04 -5.08 0.61
N ARG A 31 14.07 -5.41 -0.23
CA ARG A 31 12.92 -4.56 -0.54
C ARG A 31 11.67 -5.39 -0.78
N GLN A 32 10.54 -4.72 -0.71
CA GLN A 32 9.27 -5.34 -1.08
C GLN A 32 8.52 -4.43 -2.04
N LEU A 33 7.92 -5.03 -3.06
CA LEU A 33 6.92 -4.38 -3.90
C LEU A 33 5.58 -5.00 -3.53
N VAL A 34 4.63 -4.18 -3.10
CA VAL A 34 3.35 -4.68 -2.56
C VAL A 34 2.21 -4.11 -3.38
N PHE A 35 1.32 -5.00 -3.80
CA PHE A 35 0.13 -4.65 -4.58
C PHE A 35 -1.07 -4.67 -3.66
N PHE A 36 -1.65 -3.50 -3.39
CA PHE A 36 -2.77 -3.36 -2.46
C PHE A 36 -4.09 -3.18 -3.19
N GLU A 37 -5.13 -3.73 -2.57
CA GLU A 37 -6.51 -3.48 -2.95
C GLU A 37 -7.26 -3.05 -1.69
N PHE A 38 -7.73 -1.81 -1.67
CA PHE A 38 -8.42 -1.23 -0.53
C PHE A 38 -9.90 -1.03 -0.84
N GLU A 39 -10.76 -1.39 0.11
CA GLU A 39 -12.18 -1.04 0.04
C GLU A 39 -12.36 0.44 0.34
N ALA A 40 -13.49 1.00 -0.08
CA ALA A 40 -13.74 2.43 0.05
C ALA A 40 -13.74 2.93 1.50
N ASP A 41 -14.09 2.06 2.46
CA ASP A 41 -14.14 2.42 3.87
C ASP A 41 -12.88 2.06 4.64
N ALA A 42 -11.87 1.52 3.98
CA ALA A 42 -10.60 1.21 4.62
C ALA A 42 -9.89 2.50 5.01
N LYS A 43 -9.10 2.42 6.08
CA LYS A 43 -8.32 3.56 6.56
C LYS A 43 -6.93 3.09 6.96
N VAL A 44 -5.95 3.90 6.60
CA VAL A 44 -4.59 3.71 7.07
C VAL A 44 -4.32 4.83 8.06
N PRO A 45 -4.29 4.55 9.38
CA PRO A 45 -4.10 5.58 10.37
C PRO A 45 -2.70 6.19 10.30
N GLU A 46 -2.54 7.36 10.90
CA GLU A 46 -1.25 8.05 10.87
C GLU A 46 -0.16 7.18 11.48
N HIS A 47 0.92 7.04 10.75
CA HIS A 47 2.10 6.29 11.17
C HIS A 47 3.32 6.81 10.42
N SER A 48 4.48 6.34 10.83
CA SER A 48 5.74 6.60 10.14
C SER A 48 6.59 5.34 10.18
N HIS A 49 7.58 5.29 9.32
CA HIS A 49 8.55 4.19 9.33
C HIS A 49 9.93 4.72 8.92
N SER A 50 10.96 3.98 9.31
CA SER A 50 12.35 4.44 9.19
C SER A 50 12.93 4.30 7.79
N TYR A 51 12.13 3.89 6.82
CA TYR A 51 12.56 3.68 5.44
C TYR A 51 11.62 4.41 4.48
N PRO A 52 12.12 4.80 3.31
CA PRO A 52 11.29 5.50 2.34
C PRO A 52 10.34 4.55 1.60
N GLN A 53 9.31 5.13 1.02
CA GLN A 53 8.29 4.42 0.26
C GLN A 53 7.95 5.22 -0.98
N TRP A 54 7.87 4.55 -2.12
CA TRP A 54 7.33 5.10 -3.35
C TRP A 54 6.06 4.36 -3.70
N GLY A 55 5.07 5.05 -4.22
CA GLY A 55 3.85 4.39 -4.64
C GLY A 55 3.19 5.04 -5.83
N MET A 56 2.23 4.32 -6.39
CA MET A 56 1.42 4.81 -7.50
C MET A 56 0.01 4.26 -7.39
N VAL A 57 -0.98 5.12 -7.64
CA VAL A 57 -2.37 4.71 -7.70
C VAL A 57 -2.61 4.05 -9.06
N ILE A 58 -2.98 2.79 -9.04
CA ILE A 58 -3.30 2.04 -10.27
C ILE A 58 -4.73 2.31 -10.69
N ASP A 59 -5.65 2.40 -9.73
CA ASP A 59 -7.05 2.62 -10.00
C ASP A 59 -7.72 3.14 -8.73
N GLY A 60 -8.77 3.97 -8.87
CA GLY A 60 -9.48 4.53 -7.74
C GLY A 60 -8.99 5.91 -7.36
N GLY A 61 -9.07 6.23 -6.07
CA GLY A 61 -8.64 7.53 -5.56
C GLY A 61 -8.53 7.51 -4.05
N MET A 62 -7.58 8.28 -3.54
CA MET A 62 -7.32 8.37 -2.11
C MET A 62 -6.87 9.76 -1.72
N GLU A 63 -7.07 10.10 -0.45
CA GLU A 63 -6.50 11.30 0.12
C GLU A 63 -5.30 10.88 0.98
N LEU A 64 -4.11 11.27 0.54
CA LEU A 64 -2.88 10.97 1.24
C LEU A 64 -2.46 12.21 2.01
N THR A 65 -2.32 12.09 3.32
CA THR A 65 -1.88 13.20 4.17
C THR A 65 -0.45 12.94 4.60
N ILE A 66 0.45 13.84 4.25
CA ILE A 66 1.87 13.76 4.60
C ILE A 66 2.22 15.02 5.39
N HIS A 67 2.73 14.86 6.61
CA HIS A 67 3.04 15.99 7.51
C HIS A 67 1.84 16.92 7.67
N GLY A 68 0.64 16.36 7.82
CA GLY A 68 -0.57 17.13 7.99
C GLY A 68 -1.10 17.80 6.73
N LYS A 69 -0.47 17.60 5.58
CA LYS A 69 -0.89 18.20 4.32
C LYS A 69 -1.59 17.16 3.45
N PRO A 70 -2.90 17.32 3.21
CA PRO A 70 -3.64 16.38 2.37
C PRO A 70 -3.39 16.61 0.89
N ARG A 71 -3.39 15.53 0.13
CA ARG A 71 -3.27 15.55 -1.32
C ARG A 71 -4.15 14.43 -1.88
N VAL A 72 -4.98 14.75 -2.86
CA VAL A 72 -5.75 13.72 -3.55
C VAL A 72 -4.88 13.09 -4.62
N CYS A 73 -4.79 11.76 -4.58
CA CYS A 73 -4.08 10.97 -5.58
C CYS A 73 -5.08 10.08 -6.29
N GLU A 74 -5.04 10.13 -7.62
CA GLU A 74 -5.94 9.34 -8.46
C GLU A 74 -5.14 8.53 -9.47
N LYS A 75 -5.81 7.75 -10.29
CA LYS A 75 -5.18 6.83 -11.24
C LYS A 75 -4.00 7.50 -11.96
N GLY A 76 -2.83 6.87 -11.85
CA GLY A 76 -1.61 7.35 -12.49
C GLY A 76 -0.77 8.29 -11.64
N ASP A 77 -1.27 8.75 -10.49
CA ASP A 77 -0.51 9.65 -9.64
C ASP A 77 0.51 8.88 -8.81
N GLU A 78 1.72 9.40 -8.75
CA GLU A 78 2.81 8.87 -7.94
C GLU A 78 2.94 9.66 -6.65
N TYR A 79 3.51 9.03 -5.65
CA TYR A 79 3.85 9.70 -4.40
C TYR A 79 5.11 9.11 -3.80
N VAL A 80 5.83 9.94 -3.04
CA VAL A 80 7.02 9.53 -2.30
C VAL A 80 6.81 9.90 -0.85
N ILE A 81 7.05 8.95 0.04
CA ILE A 81 6.99 9.19 1.49
C ILE A 81 8.40 9.01 2.02
N PRO A 82 9.10 10.09 2.38
CA PRO A 82 10.45 9.99 2.92
C PRO A 82 10.48 9.27 4.26
N ALA A 83 11.63 8.70 4.59
CA ALA A 83 11.83 8.03 5.87
C ALA A 83 11.46 8.95 7.04
N GLY A 84 10.80 8.39 8.06
CA GLY A 84 10.45 9.13 9.27
C GLY A 84 9.29 10.10 9.13
N THR A 85 8.62 10.13 8.00
CA THR A 85 7.56 11.09 7.73
C THR A 85 6.20 10.53 8.13
N LYS A 86 5.46 11.26 8.97
CA LYS A 86 4.11 10.86 9.37
C LYS A 86 3.16 10.97 8.18
N HIS A 87 2.38 9.94 7.96
CA HIS A 87 1.41 9.90 6.86
C HIS A 87 0.21 9.03 7.21
N SER A 88 -0.90 9.31 6.53
CA SER A 88 -2.14 8.57 6.67
C SER A 88 -2.87 8.57 5.34
N VAL A 89 -3.81 7.63 5.17
CA VAL A 89 -4.57 7.52 3.92
C VAL A 89 -6.03 7.32 4.23
N LYS A 90 -6.85 8.01 3.45
CA LYS A 90 -8.30 7.87 3.45
C LYS A 90 -8.71 7.55 2.01
N PHE A 91 -9.52 6.53 1.81
CA PHE A 91 -9.90 6.13 0.46
C PHE A 91 -11.22 6.77 0.07
N LEU A 92 -11.25 7.34 -1.15
CA LEU A 92 -12.44 8.01 -1.68
C LEU A 92 -13.38 7.01 -2.35
N ARG A 93 -12.85 5.87 -2.75
CA ARG A 93 -13.56 4.75 -3.36
C ARG A 93 -12.63 3.55 -3.32
N ARG A 94 -13.07 2.41 -3.81
CA ARG A 94 -12.21 1.23 -3.91
C ARG A 94 -10.97 1.58 -4.73
N THR A 95 -9.79 1.26 -4.21
CA THR A 95 -8.53 1.75 -4.75
C THR A 95 -7.48 0.64 -4.78
N ARG A 96 -6.76 0.60 -5.89
CA ARG A 96 -5.59 -0.27 -6.01
C ARG A 96 -4.36 0.61 -6.08
N VAL A 97 -3.34 0.29 -5.26
CA VAL A 97 -2.06 0.98 -5.29
C VAL A 97 -0.94 -0.03 -5.32
N MET A 98 0.19 0.39 -5.86
CA MET A 98 1.41 -0.38 -5.85
C MET A 98 2.42 0.43 -5.05
N ASP A 99 2.98 -0.19 -3.99
CA ASP A 99 3.94 0.49 -3.12
C ASP A 99 5.25 -0.26 -3.09
N PHE A 100 6.33 0.49 -3.19
CA PHE A 100 7.69 -0.01 -3.12
C PHE A 100 8.27 0.46 -1.79
N PHE A 101 8.64 -0.51 -0.94
CA PHE A 101 9.22 -0.24 0.36
C PHE A 101 10.70 -0.61 0.36
N SER A 102 11.54 0.31 0.82
CA SER A 102 12.97 0.04 0.98
C SER A 102 13.21 -0.69 2.31
N GLU A 103 12.49 -1.80 2.49
CA GLU A 103 12.54 -2.63 3.69
C GLU A 103 12.08 -4.04 3.33
N LYS A 104 12.89 -5.04 3.63
CA LYS A 104 12.59 -6.43 3.23
C LYS A 104 11.49 -7.09 4.06
N ASN A 105 11.16 -6.55 5.23
CA ASN A 105 10.20 -7.16 6.15
C ASN A 105 9.03 -6.25 6.49
N ARG A 106 8.63 -5.35 5.56
CA ARG A 106 7.49 -4.48 5.82
C ARG A 106 6.23 -5.29 6.15
N TYR A 107 5.98 -6.33 5.38
CA TYR A 107 4.85 -7.23 5.61
C TYR A 107 5.31 -8.67 5.60
N LYS A 108 4.66 -9.49 6.41
CA LYS A 108 4.87 -10.94 6.42
C LYS A 108 3.81 -11.60 5.55
N PRO A 109 4.16 -12.70 4.86
CA PRO A 109 3.14 -13.46 4.14
C PRO A 109 2.19 -14.15 5.12
N LYS A 110 0.93 -14.28 4.72
CA LYS A 110 -0.03 -15.10 5.43
C LYS A 110 0.37 -16.57 5.37
N ASN A 111 -0.07 -17.35 6.36
CA ASN A 111 0.07 -18.80 6.35
C ASN A 111 1.51 -19.27 6.14
N THR A 112 2.45 -18.52 6.62
CA THR A 112 3.84 -18.93 6.62
C THR A 112 4.02 -20.06 7.60
N ARG A 113 4.65 -21.12 7.13
CA ARG A 113 4.93 -22.27 7.96
C ARG A 113 6.41 -22.44 8.14
#